data_945f6b11da7a2a6cfd52855862a8cbbb
#
_entry.id   945f6b11da7a2a6cfd52855862a8cbbb
#
_cell.length_a   1.000
_cell.length_b   1.000
_cell.length_c   1.000
_cell.angle_alpha   90.00
_cell.angle_beta   90.00
_cell.angle_gamma   90.00
#
_symmetry.space_group_name_H-M   'P 1'
#
loop_
_entity.id
_entity.type
_entity.pdbx_description
1 polymer ?
#
loop_
_entity_poly.entity_id
_entity_poly.type
_entity_poly.pdbx_seq_one_letter_code
_entity_poly.pdbx_strand_id
1 'polypeptide(L)'
;SSDLDSQHGRLYSAPSKEQETIALCPKPEDYPDGDVFDWPGRINVFRYGMTHFSDLFTNRQLTVLTTLTDTVANIREQVLTDALAAGMPEGKPLDEGGNGARAYADAVSVYLSLAVSRQTDRSSSINSWDSSRDTIRNVFARQAIPMTWDYAESNPFSSKSGNFLGQVEWVAEAVENVPAYPECEAHQADAATRDYSNVVVSTDPPYYDNIGYSDLSDYFYVWLRRMLKPVLPSVTATMLTPKTQELVANPYRHGGKDGAAEFFVDGFNHVFAHIRETARTDIPMTVYYAYKQKDDKTGTSTGWYALLDGLIHSGLEITATWPVRSELSNRMISSGTNALASSIVLACRPRPADAPATTMRAFNSVLRMELSEELRTLIASGIDPVDLSQAAIGPGISVYSRYSRIREADGTDMPIQRALEVINHVIDEVMGDADSDYDPDTRFAVKWYQAYGWSQQDSGIADQLSRSCGTSPDALVRSSV
;
A
#
# COMPACT_ATOMS: atom_id res chain seq x y z
N SER A 1 -27.84 -19.20 0.59
CA SER A 1 -28.91 -18.24 0.87
C SER A 1 -29.82 -18.15 -0.33
N SER A 2 -31.09 -18.47 -0.16
CA SER A 2 -32.07 -18.30 -1.22
C SER A 2 -32.39 -16.81 -1.37
N ASP A 3 -32.53 -16.34 -2.63
CA ASP A 3 -33.02 -15.00 -2.98
C ASP A 3 -34.52 -14.80 -2.65
N LEU A 4 -35.00 -15.44 -1.58
CA LEU A 4 -36.35 -15.23 -1.14
C LEU A 4 -36.41 -13.87 -0.43
N ASP A 5 -36.85 -12.85 -1.13
CA ASP A 5 -37.22 -11.54 -0.60
C ASP A 5 -38.33 -11.75 0.44
N SER A 6 -37.94 -11.79 1.71
CA SER A 6 -38.89 -11.66 2.80
C SER A 6 -39.15 -10.16 3.00
N GLN A 7 -40.37 -9.78 3.25
CA GLN A 7 -40.75 -8.40 3.61
C GLN A 7 -40.03 -7.87 4.85
N HIS A 8 -39.25 -8.70 5.55
CA HIS A 8 -38.67 -8.42 6.87
C HIS A 8 -37.18 -8.85 7.02
N GLY A 9 -36.39 -8.90 5.93
CA GLY A 9 -34.98 -9.22 6.00
C GLY A 9 -34.60 -10.51 5.27
N ARG A 10 -33.42 -11.06 5.55
CA ARG A 10 -32.90 -12.28 4.92
C ARG A 10 -33.48 -13.53 5.55
N LEU A 11 -33.80 -14.51 4.72
CA LEU A 11 -34.22 -15.84 5.14
C LEU A 11 -33.05 -16.83 4.98
N TYR A 12 -32.74 -17.54 6.05
CA TYR A 12 -31.76 -18.63 6.04
C TYR A 12 -32.50 -19.96 6.09
N SER A 13 -32.18 -20.83 5.14
CA SER A 13 -32.77 -22.18 5.05
C SER A 13 -31.69 -23.23 4.85
N ALA A 14 -31.95 -24.48 5.26
CA ALA A 14 -31.10 -25.59 4.92
C ALA A 14 -31.12 -25.82 3.39
N PRO A 15 -30.01 -26.32 2.79
CA PRO A 15 -29.97 -26.62 1.39
C PRO A 15 -30.97 -27.75 1.05
N SER A 16 -31.55 -27.69 -0.16
CA SER A 16 -32.33 -28.82 -0.70
C SER A 16 -31.41 -29.91 -1.23
N LYS A 17 -31.92 -31.15 -1.34
CA LYS A 17 -31.18 -32.26 -1.96
C LYS A 17 -30.72 -31.95 -3.40
N GLU A 18 -31.50 -31.18 -4.14
CA GLU A 18 -31.14 -30.73 -5.47
C GLU A 18 -29.95 -29.77 -5.44
N GLN A 19 -29.96 -28.81 -4.51
CA GLN A 19 -28.83 -27.90 -4.31
C GLN A 19 -27.57 -28.64 -3.87
N GLU A 20 -27.67 -29.62 -2.97
CA GLU A 20 -26.55 -30.47 -2.56
C GLU A 20 -25.98 -31.26 -3.75
N THR A 21 -26.85 -31.83 -4.61
CA THR A 21 -26.43 -32.57 -5.81
C THR A 21 -25.70 -31.68 -6.81
N ILE A 22 -26.22 -30.49 -7.07
CA ILE A 22 -25.58 -29.50 -7.97
C ILE A 22 -24.25 -29.03 -7.37
N ALA A 23 -24.16 -28.93 -6.06
CA ALA A 23 -22.94 -28.55 -5.37
C ALA A 23 -21.76 -29.51 -5.61
N LEU A 24 -22.04 -30.76 -5.90
CA LEU A 24 -21.03 -31.80 -6.18
C LEU A 24 -20.61 -31.86 -7.65
N CYS A 25 -20.63 -30.71 -8.37
CA CYS A 25 -20.16 -30.65 -9.75
C CYS A 25 -18.66 -31.05 -9.85
N PRO A 26 -18.25 -31.71 -10.96
CA PRO A 26 -16.85 -32.05 -11.15
C PRO A 26 -15.99 -30.78 -11.29
N LYS A 27 -14.70 -30.91 -11.00
CA LYS A 27 -13.72 -29.86 -11.29
C LYS A 27 -13.63 -29.71 -12.83
N PRO A 28 -13.62 -28.48 -13.38
CA PRO A 28 -13.42 -28.29 -14.83
C PRO A 28 -12.05 -28.86 -15.26
N GLU A 29 -11.94 -29.30 -16.51
CA GLU A 29 -10.68 -29.87 -17.02
C GLU A 29 -9.62 -28.79 -17.30
N ASP A 30 -10.05 -27.61 -17.75
CA ASP A 30 -9.18 -26.47 -18.06
C ASP A 30 -9.49 -25.30 -17.15
N TYR A 31 -8.50 -24.90 -16.34
CA TYR A 31 -8.56 -23.78 -15.41
C TYR A 31 -7.16 -23.19 -15.24
N PRO A 32 -7.06 -21.88 -14.92
CA PRO A 32 -5.77 -21.28 -14.61
C PRO A 32 -5.25 -21.81 -13.28
N ASP A 33 -3.95 -22.08 -13.21
CA ASP A 33 -3.31 -22.59 -12.01
C ASP A 33 -1.88 -22.06 -11.86
N GLY A 34 -1.30 -22.28 -10.70
CA GLY A 34 0.08 -21.95 -10.32
C GLY A 34 0.30 -22.23 -8.85
N ASP A 35 1.56 -22.34 -8.46
CA ASP A 35 1.95 -22.64 -7.09
C ASP A 35 1.72 -21.43 -6.18
N VAL A 36 1.09 -21.66 -5.04
CA VAL A 36 0.96 -20.70 -3.94
C VAL A 36 2.26 -20.67 -3.14
N PHE A 37 2.80 -19.49 -2.88
CA PHE A 37 4.04 -19.34 -2.13
C PHE A 37 3.84 -19.52 -0.62
N ASP A 38 4.70 -20.30 0.06
CA ASP A 38 4.67 -20.44 1.53
C ASP A 38 5.27 -19.20 2.20
N TRP A 39 4.42 -18.26 2.56
CA TRP A 39 4.81 -17.07 3.31
C TRP A 39 3.96 -16.91 4.58
N PRO A 40 4.42 -17.45 5.71
CA PRO A 40 3.71 -17.37 6.99
C PRO A 40 3.37 -15.94 7.39
N GLY A 41 2.11 -15.73 7.80
CA GLY A 41 1.59 -14.42 8.18
C GLY A 41 1.10 -13.55 7.01
N ARG A 42 1.46 -13.89 5.76
CA ARG A 42 0.98 -13.20 4.54
C ARG A 42 0.11 -14.12 3.69
N ILE A 43 0.56 -15.36 3.45
CA ILE A 43 -0.16 -16.38 2.69
C ILE A 43 -0.33 -17.60 3.58
N ASN A 44 -1.43 -17.65 4.32
CA ASN A 44 -1.62 -18.66 5.34
C ASN A 44 -2.22 -19.98 4.81
N VAL A 45 -2.91 -19.93 3.68
CA VAL A 45 -3.60 -21.08 3.07
C VAL A 45 -2.68 -22.25 2.74
N PHE A 46 -1.43 -21.98 2.36
CA PHE A 46 -0.43 -22.97 2.01
C PHE A 46 -0.24 -24.02 3.12
N ARG A 47 -0.18 -23.56 4.38
CA ARG A 47 0.01 -24.40 5.56
C ARG A 47 -1.15 -25.33 5.88
N TYR A 48 -2.28 -25.13 5.21
CA TYR A 48 -3.49 -25.94 5.34
C TYR A 48 -3.76 -26.79 4.10
N GLY A 49 -2.75 -26.96 3.23
CA GLY A 49 -2.81 -27.86 2.09
C GLY A 49 -3.34 -27.24 0.80
N MET A 50 -3.64 -25.93 0.78
CA MET A 50 -4.00 -25.19 -0.43
C MET A 50 -2.69 -24.69 -1.07
N THR A 51 -2.07 -25.53 -1.88
CA THR A 51 -0.73 -25.30 -2.46
C THR A 51 -0.76 -24.74 -3.86
N HIS A 52 -1.94 -24.76 -4.50
CA HIS A 52 -2.17 -24.22 -5.83
C HIS A 52 -3.27 -23.16 -5.81
N PHE A 53 -3.24 -22.19 -6.73
CA PHE A 53 -4.29 -21.18 -6.80
C PHE A 53 -5.67 -21.78 -7.07
N SER A 54 -5.76 -22.90 -7.77
CA SER A 54 -7.02 -23.61 -7.99
C SER A 54 -7.63 -24.17 -6.70
N ASP A 55 -6.86 -24.43 -5.66
CA ASP A 55 -7.34 -24.93 -4.36
C ASP A 55 -8.15 -23.85 -3.59
N LEU A 56 -7.96 -22.58 -3.97
CA LEU A 56 -8.66 -21.45 -3.35
C LEU A 56 -10.11 -21.29 -3.82
N PHE A 57 -10.60 -22.18 -4.67
CA PHE A 57 -11.92 -22.13 -5.28
C PHE A 57 -12.63 -23.47 -5.18
N THR A 58 -13.94 -23.45 -4.98
CA THR A 58 -14.77 -24.66 -5.14
C THR A 58 -14.89 -25.04 -6.62
N ASN A 59 -15.24 -26.28 -6.92
CA ASN A 59 -15.48 -26.71 -8.31
C ASN A 59 -16.52 -25.85 -9.02
N ARG A 60 -17.57 -25.41 -8.32
CA ARG A 60 -18.59 -24.50 -8.86
C ARG A 60 -18.01 -23.13 -9.22
N GLN A 61 -17.20 -22.57 -8.32
CA GLN A 61 -16.54 -21.29 -8.53
C GLN A 61 -15.57 -21.37 -9.70
N LEU A 62 -14.76 -22.43 -9.79
CA LEU A 62 -13.89 -22.68 -10.94
C LEU A 62 -14.70 -22.77 -12.25
N THR A 63 -15.79 -23.51 -12.26
CA THR A 63 -16.66 -23.66 -13.44
C THR A 63 -17.22 -22.32 -13.91
N VAL A 64 -17.75 -21.53 -12.98
CA VAL A 64 -18.29 -20.19 -13.31
C VAL A 64 -17.19 -19.27 -13.83
N LEU A 65 -16.07 -19.18 -13.11
CA LEU A 65 -14.99 -18.26 -13.46
C LEU A 65 -14.33 -18.65 -14.80
N THR A 66 -14.11 -19.93 -15.08
CA THR A 66 -13.59 -20.39 -16.37
C THR A 66 -14.57 -20.10 -17.50
N THR A 67 -15.88 -20.33 -17.30
CA THR A 67 -16.90 -19.96 -18.27
C THR A 67 -16.91 -18.47 -18.55
N LEU A 68 -16.79 -17.63 -17.55
CA LEU A 68 -16.69 -16.17 -17.73
C LEU A 68 -15.42 -15.79 -18.51
N THR A 69 -14.27 -16.41 -18.20
CA THR A 69 -13.03 -16.14 -18.96
C THR A 69 -13.14 -16.50 -20.43
N ASP A 70 -13.75 -17.63 -20.75
CA ASP A 70 -13.97 -18.07 -22.14
C ASP A 70 -14.98 -17.17 -22.86
N THR A 71 -16.00 -16.70 -22.13
CA THR A 71 -17.00 -15.76 -22.66
C THR A 71 -16.35 -14.42 -23.04
N VAL A 72 -15.36 -13.93 -22.30
CA VAL A 72 -14.62 -12.69 -22.66
C VAL A 72 -13.97 -12.83 -24.05
N ALA A 73 -13.35 -13.97 -24.35
CA ALA A 73 -12.75 -14.22 -25.66
C ALA A 73 -13.81 -14.20 -26.78
N ASN A 74 -14.96 -14.85 -26.58
CA ASN A 74 -16.06 -14.86 -27.53
C ASN A 74 -16.65 -13.46 -27.74
N ILE A 75 -16.80 -12.67 -26.66
CA ILE A 75 -17.31 -11.29 -26.77
C ILE A 75 -16.32 -10.42 -27.56
N ARG A 76 -15.01 -10.58 -27.36
CA ARG A 76 -14.00 -9.87 -28.14
C ARG A 76 -14.18 -10.06 -29.64
N GLU A 77 -14.37 -11.30 -30.10
CA GLU A 77 -14.63 -11.63 -31.52
C GLU A 77 -15.96 -11.05 -32.02
N GLN A 78 -16.99 -11.07 -31.18
CA GLN A 78 -18.29 -10.48 -31.53
C GLN A 78 -18.17 -8.95 -31.67
N VAL A 79 -17.50 -8.28 -30.73
CA VAL A 79 -17.28 -6.82 -30.76
C VAL A 79 -16.48 -6.41 -31.99
N LEU A 80 -15.44 -7.18 -32.36
CA LEU A 80 -14.68 -6.93 -33.58
C LEU A 80 -15.60 -7.02 -34.82
N THR A 81 -16.42 -8.06 -34.90
CA THR A 81 -17.37 -8.26 -36.01
C THR A 81 -18.38 -7.12 -36.11
N ASP A 82 -18.96 -6.73 -34.99
CA ASP A 82 -19.98 -5.67 -34.92
C ASP A 82 -19.37 -4.29 -35.25
N ALA A 83 -18.15 -4.01 -34.77
CA ALA A 83 -17.45 -2.76 -35.07
C ALA A 83 -17.11 -2.63 -36.56
N LEU A 84 -16.66 -3.72 -37.21
CA LEU A 84 -16.42 -3.76 -38.63
C LEU A 84 -17.73 -3.56 -39.43
N ALA A 85 -18.81 -4.23 -39.01
CA ALA A 85 -20.13 -4.07 -39.63
C ALA A 85 -20.71 -2.65 -39.51
N ALA A 86 -20.37 -1.97 -38.40
CA ALA A 86 -20.70 -0.55 -38.17
C ALA A 86 -19.81 0.42 -38.97
N GLY A 87 -18.86 -0.06 -39.76
CA GLY A 87 -18.02 0.73 -40.65
C GLY A 87 -16.73 1.27 -39.98
N MET A 88 -16.38 0.76 -38.81
CA MET A 88 -15.09 1.11 -38.17
C MET A 88 -13.95 0.46 -38.99
N PRO A 89 -12.84 1.20 -39.29
CA PRO A 89 -11.69 0.61 -39.96
C PRO A 89 -11.07 -0.49 -39.06
N GLU A 90 -10.56 -1.55 -39.69
CA GLU A 90 -10.01 -2.70 -38.93
C GLU A 90 -8.90 -2.30 -37.98
N GLY A 91 -7.92 -1.53 -38.45
CA GLY A 91 -6.81 -1.02 -37.67
C GLY A 91 -5.85 -2.09 -37.16
N LYS A 92 -4.90 -1.64 -36.32
CA LYS A 92 -3.96 -2.50 -35.60
C LYS A 92 -4.53 -2.93 -34.23
N PRO A 93 -3.96 -4.00 -33.63
CA PRO A 93 -4.24 -4.35 -32.24
C PRO A 93 -3.92 -3.23 -31.25
N LEU A 94 -4.50 -3.31 -30.05
CA LEU A 94 -4.30 -2.31 -28.98
C LEU A 94 -2.83 -2.22 -28.55
N ASP A 95 -2.13 -3.34 -28.37
CA ASP A 95 -0.74 -3.41 -27.95
C ASP A 95 0.27 -2.86 -28.99
N GLU A 96 -0.17 -2.69 -30.24
CA GLU A 96 0.58 -2.01 -31.31
C GLU A 96 0.18 -0.51 -31.47
N GLY A 97 -0.55 0.05 -30.51
CA GLY A 97 -1.05 1.43 -30.57
C GLY A 97 -2.18 1.64 -31.56
N GLY A 98 -2.96 0.61 -31.88
CA GLY A 98 -4.12 0.69 -32.77
C GLY A 98 -5.28 1.52 -32.22
N ASN A 99 -6.12 2.03 -33.13
CA ASN A 99 -7.32 2.83 -32.81
C ASN A 99 -8.56 2.44 -33.64
N GLY A 100 -8.53 1.29 -34.32
CA GLY A 100 -9.63 0.76 -35.12
C GLY A 100 -10.43 -0.32 -34.38
N ALA A 101 -11.20 -1.08 -35.14
CA ALA A 101 -12.09 -2.13 -34.63
C ALA A 101 -11.37 -3.20 -33.82
N ARG A 102 -10.12 -3.56 -34.17
CA ARG A 102 -9.30 -4.50 -33.41
C ARG A 102 -8.97 -3.93 -32.03
N ALA A 103 -8.41 -2.72 -31.98
CA ALA A 103 -8.06 -2.08 -30.72
C ALA A 103 -9.28 -1.81 -29.84
N TYR A 104 -10.43 -1.49 -30.42
CA TYR A 104 -11.69 -1.34 -29.71
C TYR A 104 -12.14 -2.66 -29.06
N ALA A 105 -12.12 -3.76 -29.82
CA ALA A 105 -12.46 -5.08 -29.30
C ALA A 105 -11.47 -5.54 -28.21
N ASP A 106 -10.18 -5.25 -28.38
CA ASP A 106 -9.14 -5.51 -27.36
C ASP A 106 -9.41 -4.71 -26.08
N ALA A 107 -9.73 -3.42 -26.18
CA ALA A 107 -10.03 -2.57 -25.02
C ALA A 107 -11.27 -3.06 -24.25
N VAL A 108 -12.36 -3.42 -24.96
CA VAL A 108 -13.55 -4.01 -24.32
C VAL A 108 -13.20 -5.32 -23.61
N SER A 109 -12.39 -6.16 -24.24
CA SER A 109 -11.89 -7.40 -23.64
C SER A 109 -11.07 -7.16 -22.38
N VAL A 110 -10.20 -6.12 -22.35
CA VAL A 110 -9.43 -5.74 -21.15
C VAL A 110 -10.37 -5.35 -20.01
N TYR A 111 -11.35 -4.49 -20.26
CA TYR A 111 -12.31 -4.05 -19.24
C TYR A 111 -13.17 -5.20 -18.71
N LEU A 112 -13.64 -6.09 -19.57
CA LEU A 112 -14.37 -7.29 -19.13
C LEU A 112 -13.48 -8.24 -18.33
N SER A 113 -12.20 -8.37 -18.70
CA SER A 113 -11.23 -9.14 -17.93
C SER A 113 -11.02 -8.58 -16.53
N LEU A 114 -11.00 -7.26 -16.37
CA LEU A 114 -10.96 -6.61 -15.05
C LEU A 114 -12.23 -6.89 -14.24
N ALA A 115 -13.41 -6.93 -14.87
CA ALA A 115 -14.66 -7.31 -14.19
C ALA A 115 -14.63 -8.77 -13.72
N VAL A 116 -14.10 -9.71 -14.52
CA VAL A 116 -13.91 -11.11 -14.13
C VAL A 116 -12.87 -11.21 -13.01
N SER A 117 -11.77 -10.48 -13.10
CA SER A 117 -10.77 -10.42 -12.05
C SER A 117 -11.35 -9.93 -10.71
N ARG A 118 -12.18 -8.89 -10.72
CA ARG A 118 -12.95 -8.45 -9.53
C ARG A 118 -13.90 -9.52 -9.01
N GLN A 119 -14.50 -10.32 -9.88
CA GLN A 119 -15.38 -11.42 -9.47
C GLN A 119 -14.61 -12.48 -8.67
N THR A 120 -13.36 -12.77 -9.01
CA THR A 120 -12.55 -13.75 -8.25
C THR A 120 -12.40 -13.37 -6.78
N ASP A 121 -12.30 -12.05 -6.47
CA ASP A 121 -12.23 -11.53 -5.11
C ASP A 121 -13.52 -11.72 -4.29
N ARG A 122 -14.63 -12.12 -4.96
CA ARG A 122 -15.94 -12.39 -4.35
C ARG A 122 -16.41 -13.83 -4.52
N SER A 123 -15.69 -14.63 -5.31
CA SER A 123 -16.05 -16.02 -5.64
C SER A 123 -14.87 -16.94 -5.35
N SER A 124 -14.51 -17.07 -4.09
CA SER A 124 -13.43 -17.93 -3.60
C SER A 124 -13.84 -18.69 -2.34
N SER A 125 -13.27 -19.85 -2.10
CA SER A 125 -13.47 -20.63 -0.88
C SER A 125 -12.83 -20.02 0.38
N ILE A 126 -12.21 -18.86 0.26
CA ILE A 126 -11.65 -18.09 1.37
C ILE A 126 -12.36 -16.73 1.58
N ASN A 127 -13.54 -16.55 1.00
CA ASN A 127 -14.39 -15.39 1.30
C ASN A 127 -15.13 -15.59 2.63
N SER A 128 -15.07 -14.60 3.52
CA SER A 128 -15.81 -14.63 4.77
C SER A 128 -17.16 -13.91 4.68
N TRP A 129 -18.02 -14.16 5.63
CA TRP A 129 -19.29 -13.46 5.78
C TRP A 129 -19.15 -12.27 6.74
N ASP A 130 -19.65 -11.11 6.36
CA ASP A 130 -19.77 -9.94 7.22
C ASP A 130 -21.17 -9.89 7.84
N SER A 131 -21.30 -10.37 9.08
CA SER A 131 -22.57 -10.40 9.80
C SER A 131 -23.09 -9.01 10.19
N SER A 132 -22.22 -8.00 10.23
CA SER A 132 -22.63 -6.63 10.56
C SER A 132 -23.34 -5.91 9.40
N ARG A 133 -23.00 -6.29 8.16
CA ARG A 133 -23.56 -5.75 6.91
C ARG A 133 -24.37 -6.76 6.13
N ASP A 134 -24.43 -8.00 6.61
CA ASP A 134 -25.06 -9.13 5.93
C ASP A 134 -24.61 -9.27 4.47
N THR A 135 -23.31 -9.26 4.22
CA THR A 135 -22.73 -9.31 2.90
C THR A 135 -21.49 -10.20 2.85
N ILE A 136 -21.16 -10.70 1.67
CA ILE A 136 -19.90 -11.42 1.46
C ILE A 136 -18.73 -10.43 1.49
N ARG A 137 -17.67 -10.74 2.24
CA ARG A 137 -16.41 -10.00 2.20
C ARG A 137 -15.56 -10.47 1.03
N ASN A 138 -14.75 -9.56 0.52
CA ASN A 138 -13.70 -9.89 -0.44
C ASN A 138 -12.55 -10.65 0.23
N VAL A 139 -11.78 -11.41 -0.56
CA VAL A 139 -10.57 -12.12 -0.12
C VAL A 139 -9.57 -11.13 0.46
N PHE A 140 -9.33 -10.03 -0.25
CA PHE A 140 -8.37 -8.99 0.12
C PHE A 140 -8.97 -7.89 1.01
N ALA A 141 -9.72 -8.29 2.06
CA ALA A 141 -10.11 -7.35 3.11
C ALA A 141 -8.88 -6.76 3.85
N ARG A 142 -7.71 -7.37 3.70
CA ARG A 142 -6.38 -6.91 4.10
C ARG A 142 -5.35 -7.43 3.09
N GLN A 143 -4.14 -6.89 3.11
CA GLN A 143 -3.04 -7.27 2.22
C GLN A 143 -2.42 -8.62 2.62
N ALA A 144 -3.21 -9.68 2.51
CA ALA A 144 -2.83 -11.06 2.81
C ALA A 144 -3.83 -12.03 2.20
N ILE A 145 -3.45 -13.29 2.00
CA ILE A 145 -4.35 -14.40 1.70
C ILE A 145 -4.56 -15.20 3.00
N PRO A 146 -5.62 -14.89 3.78
CA PRO A 146 -5.88 -15.55 5.05
C PRO A 146 -6.53 -16.91 4.85
N MET A 147 -6.30 -17.84 5.76
CA MET A 147 -7.15 -19.03 5.85
C MET A 147 -8.52 -18.65 6.41
N THR A 148 -9.58 -19.09 5.74
CA THR A 148 -10.96 -18.91 6.17
C THR A 148 -11.62 -20.29 6.28
N TRP A 149 -12.03 -20.65 7.50
CA TRP A 149 -12.61 -21.97 7.78
C TRP A 149 -14.09 -22.06 7.39
N ASP A 150 -14.84 -21.01 7.67
CA ASP A 150 -16.25 -20.88 7.34
C ASP A 150 -16.41 -19.84 6.23
N TYR A 151 -16.23 -20.28 4.98
CA TYR A 151 -16.36 -19.39 3.83
C TYR A 151 -17.84 -19.26 3.42
N ALA A 152 -18.14 -18.12 2.79
CA ALA A 152 -19.41 -17.87 2.16
C ALA A 152 -19.26 -17.90 0.62
N GLU A 153 -20.25 -18.47 -0.07
CA GLU A 153 -20.26 -18.52 -1.52
C GLU A 153 -21.41 -17.65 -2.06
N SER A 154 -21.07 -16.69 -2.91
CA SER A 154 -22.07 -15.83 -3.58
C SER A 154 -22.62 -16.50 -4.83
N ASN A 155 -23.89 -16.21 -5.18
CA ASN A 155 -24.42 -16.50 -6.49
C ASN A 155 -24.05 -15.35 -7.44
N PRO A 156 -23.15 -15.57 -8.44
CA PRO A 156 -22.70 -14.51 -9.36
C PRO A 156 -23.80 -14.00 -10.29
N PHE A 157 -24.92 -14.71 -10.41
CA PHE A 157 -26.07 -14.33 -11.24
C PHE A 157 -27.22 -13.69 -10.45
N SER A 158 -27.03 -13.46 -9.16
CA SER A 158 -28.03 -12.78 -8.33
C SER A 158 -27.96 -11.27 -8.51
N SER A 159 -28.93 -10.56 -7.89
CA SER A 159 -28.89 -9.09 -7.75
C SER A 159 -28.24 -8.62 -6.44
N LYS A 160 -27.62 -9.52 -5.67
CA LYS A 160 -27.04 -9.22 -4.35
C LYS A 160 -25.52 -9.04 -4.44
N SER A 161 -24.88 -8.68 -3.32
CA SER A 161 -23.43 -8.48 -3.26
C SER A 161 -22.64 -9.71 -3.77
N GLY A 162 -21.61 -9.46 -4.54
CA GLY A 162 -20.80 -10.52 -5.16
C GLY A 162 -21.34 -11.03 -6.49
N ASN A 163 -22.36 -10.38 -7.10
CA ASN A 163 -22.84 -10.70 -8.42
C ASN A 163 -21.93 -10.13 -9.52
N PHE A 164 -21.95 -10.77 -10.69
CA PHE A 164 -21.06 -10.40 -11.80
C PHE A 164 -21.47 -9.10 -12.51
N LEU A 165 -22.77 -8.85 -12.69
CA LEU A 165 -23.22 -7.61 -13.33
C LEU A 165 -22.77 -6.38 -12.53
N GLY A 166 -22.82 -6.44 -11.21
CA GLY A 166 -22.28 -5.37 -10.37
C GLY A 166 -20.77 -5.16 -10.52
N GLN A 167 -19.98 -6.20 -10.87
CA GLN A 167 -18.56 -6.00 -11.19
C GLN A 167 -18.38 -5.29 -12.53
N VAL A 168 -19.22 -5.60 -13.52
CA VAL A 168 -19.22 -4.90 -14.83
C VAL A 168 -19.62 -3.43 -14.66
N GLU A 169 -20.67 -3.16 -13.87
CA GLU A 169 -21.11 -1.78 -13.57
C GLU A 169 -20.00 -0.96 -12.93
N TRP A 170 -19.29 -1.51 -11.93
CA TRP A 170 -18.17 -0.84 -11.30
C TRP A 170 -17.04 -0.49 -12.28
N VAL A 171 -16.74 -1.38 -13.22
CA VAL A 171 -15.73 -1.11 -14.25
C VAL A 171 -16.23 -0.05 -15.23
N ALA A 172 -17.51 -0.11 -15.65
CA ALA A 172 -18.11 0.88 -16.52
C ALA A 172 -18.11 2.29 -15.88
N GLU A 173 -18.55 2.40 -14.62
CA GLU A 173 -18.48 3.66 -13.85
C GLU A 173 -17.05 4.21 -13.74
N ALA A 174 -16.06 3.33 -13.52
CA ALA A 174 -14.66 3.75 -13.49
C ALA A 174 -14.21 4.32 -14.84
N VAL A 175 -14.56 3.67 -15.95
CA VAL A 175 -14.24 4.15 -17.31
C VAL A 175 -14.91 5.49 -17.60
N GLU A 176 -16.17 5.67 -17.22
CA GLU A 176 -16.88 6.94 -17.38
C GLU A 176 -16.28 8.10 -16.59
N ASN A 177 -15.68 7.81 -15.42
CA ASN A 177 -15.09 8.81 -14.55
C ASN A 177 -13.59 9.06 -14.79
N VAL A 178 -12.92 8.21 -15.57
CA VAL A 178 -11.50 8.44 -15.93
C VAL A 178 -11.44 9.45 -17.08
N PRO A 179 -10.72 10.58 -16.90
CA PRO A 179 -10.59 11.56 -17.99
C PRO A 179 -9.79 10.96 -19.15
N ALA A 180 -10.29 11.18 -20.37
CA ALA A 180 -9.61 10.72 -21.59
C ALA A 180 -8.40 11.59 -21.98
N TYR A 181 -8.17 12.69 -21.27
CA TYR A 181 -7.08 13.63 -21.52
C TYR A 181 -6.50 14.14 -20.19
N PRO A 182 -5.17 14.31 -20.07
CA PRO A 182 -4.16 13.98 -21.10
C PRO A 182 -3.98 12.47 -21.30
N GLU A 183 -3.45 12.08 -22.47
CA GLU A 183 -3.06 10.68 -22.71
C GLU A 183 -2.00 10.25 -21.71
N CYS A 184 -2.16 9.04 -21.19
CA CYS A 184 -1.25 8.44 -20.23
C CYS A 184 -0.75 7.10 -20.74
N GLU A 185 0.50 6.79 -20.46
CA GLU A 185 1.11 5.51 -20.78
C GLU A 185 1.49 4.78 -19.48
N ALA A 186 1.21 3.47 -19.42
CA ALA A 186 1.61 2.61 -18.32
C ALA A 186 2.56 1.53 -18.84
N HIS A 187 3.76 1.47 -18.25
CA HIS A 187 4.79 0.51 -18.62
C HIS A 187 5.22 -0.31 -17.42
N GLN A 188 5.36 -1.63 -17.60
CA GLN A 188 6.07 -2.48 -16.65
C GLN A 188 7.57 -2.33 -16.90
N ALA A 189 8.31 -1.83 -15.90
CA ALA A 189 9.76 -1.65 -16.00
C ALA A 189 10.43 -1.86 -14.65
N ASP A 190 11.68 -2.29 -14.69
CA ASP A 190 12.56 -2.34 -13.52
C ASP A 190 13.03 -0.92 -13.19
N ALA A 191 12.77 -0.46 -11.97
CA ALA A 191 13.15 0.86 -11.50
C ALA A 191 14.68 1.08 -11.49
N ALA A 192 15.48 0.02 -11.38
CA ALA A 192 16.92 0.11 -11.39
C ALA A 192 17.53 0.34 -12.79
N THR A 193 16.75 0.12 -13.86
CA THR A 193 17.29 0.11 -15.23
C THR A 193 16.51 0.93 -16.25
N ARG A 194 15.28 1.38 -15.91
CA ARG A 194 14.47 2.19 -16.83
C ARG A 194 15.11 3.56 -17.13
N ASP A 195 14.79 4.14 -18.27
CA ASP A 195 15.20 5.51 -18.62
C ASP A 195 14.36 6.55 -17.87
N TYR A 196 15.04 7.47 -17.16
CA TYR A 196 14.44 8.61 -16.47
C TYR A 196 14.76 9.97 -17.11
N SER A 197 15.40 10.01 -18.27
CA SER A 197 16.02 11.22 -18.85
C SER A 197 15.06 12.40 -19.07
N ASN A 198 13.80 12.17 -19.34
CA ASN A 198 12.84 13.23 -19.67
C ASN A 198 11.58 13.23 -18.77
N VAL A 199 11.67 12.64 -17.59
CA VAL A 199 10.53 12.55 -16.68
C VAL A 199 10.81 13.25 -15.36
N VAL A 200 9.75 13.72 -14.71
CA VAL A 200 9.74 14.10 -13.30
C VAL A 200 9.43 12.85 -12.49
N VAL A 201 10.30 12.50 -11.56
CA VAL A 201 10.12 11.30 -10.75
C VAL A 201 9.23 11.58 -9.56
N SER A 202 8.14 10.82 -9.44
CA SER A 202 7.30 10.76 -8.25
C SER A 202 7.05 9.28 -7.96
N THR A 203 7.51 8.78 -6.83
CA THR A 203 7.52 7.35 -6.53
C THR A 203 6.99 7.03 -5.14
N ASP A 204 6.29 5.90 -5.04
CA ASP A 204 5.84 5.28 -3.80
C ASP A 204 6.44 3.86 -3.76
N PRO A 205 7.65 3.70 -3.16
CA PRO A 205 8.38 2.46 -3.20
C PRO A 205 7.80 1.41 -2.22
N PRO A 206 8.16 0.12 -2.37
CA PRO A 206 7.73 -0.92 -1.46
C PRO A 206 8.12 -0.65 0.00
N TYR A 207 7.25 -1.03 0.95
CA TYR A 207 7.44 -0.77 2.39
C TYR A 207 8.08 -1.96 3.11
N TYR A 208 9.35 -2.19 2.86
CA TYR A 208 10.19 -3.24 3.45
C TYR A 208 9.57 -4.64 3.31
N ASP A 209 9.18 -5.30 4.41
CA ASP A 209 8.57 -6.64 4.45
C ASP A 209 7.04 -6.62 4.57
N ASN A 210 6.41 -5.45 4.36
CA ASN A 210 5.02 -5.24 4.75
C ASN A 210 4.04 -5.95 3.83
N ILE A 211 4.25 -5.89 2.52
CA ILE A 211 3.35 -6.43 1.50
C ILE A 211 4.18 -7.16 0.43
N GLY A 212 3.85 -8.42 0.16
CA GLY A 212 4.39 -9.17 -0.98
C GLY A 212 3.50 -8.93 -2.20
N TYR A 213 3.70 -7.82 -2.87
CA TYR A 213 2.82 -7.39 -3.97
C TYR A 213 2.74 -8.43 -5.08
N SER A 214 3.86 -8.94 -5.54
CA SER A 214 3.92 -9.92 -6.60
C SER A 214 3.25 -11.25 -6.22
N ASP A 215 3.46 -11.73 -4.99
CA ASP A 215 2.86 -12.98 -4.51
C ASP A 215 1.35 -12.87 -4.34
N LEU A 216 0.86 -11.72 -3.85
CA LEU A 216 -0.57 -11.48 -3.72
C LEU A 216 -1.22 -11.21 -5.08
N SER A 217 -0.51 -10.56 -5.99
CA SER A 217 -0.99 -10.28 -7.35
C SER A 217 -1.20 -11.54 -8.16
N ASP A 218 -0.46 -12.62 -7.90
CA ASP A 218 -0.61 -13.90 -8.60
C ASP A 218 -2.03 -14.46 -8.50
N TYR A 219 -2.73 -14.21 -7.40
CA TYR A 219 -4.14 -14.59 -7.22
C TYR A 219 -5.04 -14.06 -8.35
N PHE A 220 -4.80 -12.84 -8.80
CA PHE A 220 -5.53 -12.22 -9.91
C PHE A 220 -4.87 -12.50 -11.25
N TYR A 221 -3.54 -12.55 -11.27
CA TYR A 221 -2.76 -12.67 -12.48
C TYR A 221 -3.03 -13.97 -13.24
N VAL A 222 -3.19 -15.10 -12.56
CA VAL A 222 -3.49 -16.40 -13.21
C VAL A 222 -4.78 -16.35 -14.03
N TRP A 223 -5.78 -15.59 -13.59
CA TRP A 223 -7.04 -15.34 -14.30
C TRP A 223 -6.89 -14.31 -15.42
N LEU A 224 -6.25 -13.17 -15.13
CA LEU A 224 -5.99 -12.12 -16.13
C LEU A 224 -5.14 -12.64 -17.28
N ARG A 225 -4.11 -13.42 -16.98
CA ARG A 225 -3.26 -14.03 -17.99
C ARG A 225 -4.03 -14.90 -18.97
N ARG A 226 -4.99 -15.70 -18.50
CA ARG A 226 -5.83 -16.54 -19.34
C ARG A 226 -6.60 -15.71 -20.38
N MET A 227 -7.14 -14.57 -19.97
CA MET A 227 -7.94 -13.69 -20.82
C MET A 227 -7.10 -12.75 -21.70
N LEU A 228 -6.04 -12.18 -21.12
CA LEU A 228 -5.29 -11.08 -21.73
C LEU A 228 -4.06 -11.51 -22.53
N LYS A 229 -3.65 -12.78 -22.49
CA LYS A 229 -2.49 -13.25 -23.26
C LYS A 229 -2.59 -12.96 -24.78
N PRO A 230 -3.77 -13.06 -25.42
CA PRO A 230 -3.92 -12.69 -26.83
C PRO A 230 -3.92 -11.18 -27.10
N VAL A 231 -4.17 -10.34 -26.07
CA VAL A 231 -4.37 -8.89 -26.18
C VAL A 231 -3.14 -8.12 -25.72
N LEU A 232 -2.53 -8.56 -24.62
CA LEU A 232 -1.36 -7.92 -23.99
C LEU A 232 -0.27 -8.96 -23.74
N PRO A 233 0.36 -9.53 -24.77
CA PRO A 233 1.30 -10.64 -24.64
C PRO A 233 2.57 -10.26 -23.83
N SER A 234 3.01 -9.02 -23.90
CA SER A 234 4.21 -8.55 -23.20
C SER A 234 4.09 -8.62 -21.67
N VAL A 235 2.93 -8.18 -21.11
CA VAL A 235 2.69 -8.18 -19.66
C VAL A 235 2.17 -9.53 -19.13
N THR A 236 1.80 -10.44 -20.01
CA THR A 236 1.29 -11.78 -19.67
C THR A 236 2.21 -12.91 -20.09
N ALA A 237 3.47 -12.61 -20.40
CA ALA A 237 4.45 -13.57 -20.91
C ALA A 237 4.82 -14.66 -19.89
N THR A 238 4.96 -14.31 -18.62
CA THR A 238 5.35 -15.23 -17.54
C THR A 238 4.15 -16.03 -17.00
N MET A 239 4.42 -17.16 -16.35
CA MET A 239 3.36 -17.99 -15.74
C MET A 239 2.77 -17.32 -14.49
N LEU A 240 3.60 -16.67 -13.70
CA LEU A 240 3.28 -15.87 -12.52
C LEU A 240 3.95 -14.49 -12.66
N THR A 241 3.55 -13.53 -11.84
CA THR A 241 4.15 -12.19 -11.85
C THR A 241 5.66 -12.24 -11.58
N PRO A 242 6.47 -11.37 -12.20
CA PRO A 242 7.91 -11.27 -11.92
C PRO A 242 8.15 -10.92 -10.43
N LYS A 243 9.15 -11.58 -9.81
CA LYS A 243 9.43 -11.44 -8.38
C LYS A 243 10.88 -11.08 -8.07
N THR A 244 11.78 -11.32 -9.02
CA THR A 244 13.23 -11.15 -8.80
C THR A 244 13.61 -9.68 -8.61
N GLN A 245 12.91 -8.76 -9.30
CA GLN A 245 13.18 -7.33 -9.26
C GLN A 245 12.35 -6.60 -8.19
N GLU A 246 11.41 -7.29 -7.53
CA GLU A 246 10.58 -6.67 -6.51
C GLU A 246 11.39 -6.42 -5.24
N LEU A 247 11.60 -5.15 -4.88
CA LEU A 247 12.35 -4.74 -3.69
C LEU A 247 11.51 -4.89 -2.42
N VAL A 248 11.21 -6.14 -2.06
CA VAL A 248 10.55 -6.52 -0.81
C VAL A 248 11.50 -7.40 -0.01
N ALA A 249 11.69 -7.07 1.27
CA ALA A 249 12.57 -7.81 2.17
C ALA A 249 11.92 -9.14 2.61
N ASN A 250 11.82 -10.09 1.65
CA ASN A 250 11.24 -11.40 1.88
C ASN A 250 12.32 -12.40 2.36
N PRO A 251 12.31 -12.79 3.66
CA PRO A 251 13.34 -13.67 4.21
C PRO A 251 13.32 -15.08 3.61
N TYR A 252 12.20 -15.50 3.06
CA TYR A 252 12.07 -16.84 2.45
C TYR A 252 12.67 -16.92 1.05
N ARG A 253 12.88 -15.76 0.39
CA ARG A 253 13.54 -15.66 -0.92
C ARG A 253 15.00 -15.32 -0.84
N HIS A 254 15.41 -14.58 0.20
CA HIS A 254 16.74 -13.98 0.29
C HIS A 254 17.61 -14.58 1.40
N GLY A 255 17.41 -15.86 1.74
CA GLY A 255 18.30 -16.60 2.65
C GLY A 255 18.21 -16.18 4.13
N GLY A 256 17.04 -15.66 4.57
CA GLY A 256 16.79 -15.23 5.93
C GLY A 256 16.64 -13.72 6.08
N LYS A 257 16.50 -13.25 7.31
CA LYS A 257 16.22 -11.84 7.60
C LYS A 257 17.37 -10.90 7.17
N ASP A 258 18.61 -11.32 7.40
CA ASP A 258 19.79 -10.50 7.11
C ASP A 258 19.97 -10.36 5.58
N GLY A 259 19.90 -11.46 4.82
CA GLY A 259 19.96 -11.41 3.36
C GLY A 259 18.80 -10.63 2.73
N ALA A 260 17.61 -10.68 3.33
CA ALA A 260 16.47 -9.88 2.87
C ALA A 260 16.69 -8.38 3.12
N ALA A 261 17.27 -8.01 4.25
CA ALA A 261 17.60 -6.63 4.58
C ALA A 261 18.69 -6.07 3.64
N GLU A 262 19.73 -6.86 3.38
CA GLU A 262 20.81 -6.51 2.45
C GLU A 262 20.27 -6.31 1.03
N PHE A 263 19.49 -7.26 0.52
CA PHE A 263 18.83 -7.16 -0.79
C PHE A 263 18.00 -5.88 -0.93
N PHE A 264 17.23 -5.53 0.09
CA PHE A 264 16.39 -4.34 0.09
C PHE A 264 17.21 -3.05 0.06
N VAL A 265 18.23 -2.93 0.93
CA VAL A 265 19.11 -1.75 1.00
C VAL A 265 19.89 -1.56 -0.28
N ASP A 266 20.52 -2.62 -0.79
CA ASP A 266 21.31 -2.58 -2.02
C ASP A 266 20.45 -2.24 -3.23
N GLY A 267 19.24 -2.80 -3.30
CA GLY A 267 18.29 -2.48 -4.36
C GLY A 267 17.91 -1.01 -4.37
N PHE A 268 17.60 -0.42 -3.21
CA PHE A 268 17.31 1.02 -3.13
C PHE A 268 18.51 1.88 -3.47
N ASN A 269 19.71 1.52 -3.03
CA ASN A 269 20.94 2.21 -3.42
C ASN A 269 21.08 2.27 -4.94
N HIS A 270 20.87 1.14 -5.63
CA HIS A 270 20.95 1.07 -7.09
C HIS A 270 19.88 1.93 -7.78
N VAL A 271 18.61 1.83 -7.34
CA VAL A 271 17.51 2.61 -7.93
C VAL A 271 17.74 4.12 -7.76
N PHE A 272 18.07 4.58 -6.55
CA PHE A 272 18.24 6.02 -6.32
C PHE A 272 19.51 6.59 -6.95
N ALA A 273 20.60 5.81 -7.02
CA ALA A 273 21.78 6.21 -7.76
C ALA A 273 21.48 6.37 -9.26
N HIS A 274 20.75 5.42 -9.84
CA HIS A 274 20.35 5.47 -11.23
C HIS A 274 19.42 6.66 -11.54
N ILE A 275 18.43 6.92 -10.69
CA ILE A 275 17.56 8.09 -10.81
C ILE A 275 18.38 9.37 -10.73
N ARG A 276 19.28 9.49 -9.73
CA ARG A 276 20.16 10.67 -9.57
C ARG A 276 21.02 10.95 -10.81
N GLU A 277 21.50 9.90 -11.48
CA GLU A 277 22.37 10.00 -12.66
C GLU A 277 21.62 10.34 -13.94
N THR A 278 20.37 9.89 -14.07
CA THR A 278 19.65 9.91 -15.35
C THR A 278 18.42 10.83 -15.36
N ALA A 279 17.80 11.10 -14.21
CA ALA A 279 16.61 11.95 -14.14
C ALA A 279 16.94 13.45 -14.27
N ARG A 280 15.92 14.24 -14.56
CA ARG A 280 16.00 15.70 -14.57
C ARG A 280 16.40 16.22 -13.18
N THR A 281 17.27 17.24 -13.17
CA THR A 281 17.78 17.85 -11.93
C THR A 281 17.17 19.22 -11.63
N ASP A 282 16.49 19.84 -12.61
CA ASP A 282 15.83 21.14 -12.48
C ASP A 282 14.55 21.08 -11.62
N ILE A 283 13.91 19.91 -11.53
CA ILE A 283 12.73 19.64 -10.71
C ILE A 283 13.09 18.60 -9.65
N PRO A 284 12.64 18.76 -8.37
CA PRO A 284 12.89 17.74 -7.36
C PRO A 284 12.12 16.46 -7.69
N MET A 285 12.70 15.31 -7.36
CA MET A 285 11.93 14.07 -7.27
C MET A 285 11.16 14.03 -5.96
N THR A 286 10.03 13.35 -5.94
CA THR A 286 9.25 13.10 -4.73
C THR A 286 9.19 11.62 -4.42
N VAL A 287 9.39 11.30 -3.14
CA VAL A 287 9.27 9.93 -2.61
C VAL A 287 8.20 9.92 -1.54
N TYR A 288 7.18 9.09 -1.73
CA TYR A 288 6.13 8.85 -0.75
C TYR A 288 6.51 7.64 0.09
N TYR A 289 6.34 7.72 1.40
CA TYR A 289 6.60 6.59 2.27
C TYR A 289 5.68 6.61 3.49
N ALA A 290 4.97 5.51 3.73
CA ALA A 290 4.20 5.34 4.94
C ALA A 290 5.09 4.80 6.05
N TYR A 291 5.30 5.62 7.07
CA TYR A 291 6.10 5.26 8.23
C TYR A 291 5.23 4.55 9.27
N LYS A 292 5.70 3.42 9.76
CA LYS A 292 5.09 2.74 10.90
C LYS A 292 6.15 2.57 12.00
N GLN A 293 5.95 3.26 13.11
CA GLN A 293 6.80 3.08 14.29
C GLN A 293 6.60 1.65 14.84
N LYS A 294 7.66 0.86 14.93
CA LYS A 294 7.68 -0.36 15.74
C LYS A 294 8.14 0.03 17.13
N ASP A 295 7.53 -0.59 18.16
CA ASP A 295 7.93 -0.49 19.56
C ASP A 295 9.27 -1.21 19.83
N ASP A 296 10.32 -0.92 19.06
CA ASP A 296 11.67 -1.31 19.46
C ASP A 296 12.36 -0.14 20.15
N LYS A 297 13.38 -0.46 20.95
CA LYS A 297 14.08 0.51 21.81
C LYS A 297 14.78 1.65 21.04
N THR A 298 14.81 1.59 19.71
CA THR A 298 15.44 2.59 18.84
C THR A 298 14.43 3.54 18.20
N GLY A 299 13.13 3.22 18.26
CA GLY A 299 12.05 4.08 17.75
C GLY A 299 12.00 4.24 16.22
N THR A 300 12.86 3.53 15.48
CA THR A 300 12.97 3.68 14.03
C THR A 300 12.70 2.34 13.33
N SER A 301 11.80 2.31 12.33
CA SER A 301 11.56 1.09 11.56
C SER A 301 12.72 0.79 10.62
N THR A 302 13.08 -0.49 10.46
CA THR A 302 14.11 -0.95 9.53
C THR A 302 13.89 -0.45 8.11
N GLY A 303 12.63 -0.43 7.65
CA GLY A 303 12.28 0.04 6.30
C GLY A 303 12.52 1.53 6.10
N TRP A 304 12.20 2.35 7.10
CA TRP A 304 12.47 3.80 7.04
C TRP A 304 13.96 4.10 7.01
N TYR A 305 14.72 3.44 7.87
CA TYR A 305 16.17 3.53 7.86
C TYR A 305 16.75 3.18 6.49
N ALA A 306 16.35 2.03 5.93
CA ALA A 306 16.86 1.55 4.65
C ALA A 306 16.52 2.52 3.49
N LEU A 307 15.32 3.12 3.50
CA LEU A 307 14.94 4.13 2.50
C LEU A 307 15.83 5.38 2.59
N LEU A 308 15.98 5.93 3.79
CA LEU A 308 16.79 7.14 4.00
C LEU A 308 18.27 6.89 3.71
N ASP A 309 18.78 5.73 4.11
CA ASP A 309 20.14 5.30 3.84
C ASP A 309 20.38 5.24 2.32
N GLY A 310 19.47 4.58 1.57
CA GLY A 310 19.54 4.51 0.11
C GLY A 310 19.50 5.88 -0.57
N LEU A 311 18.63 6.78 -0.13
CA LEU A 311 18.55 8.15 -0.66
C LEU A 311 19.85 8.94 -0.42
N ILE A 312 20.36 8.93 0.80
CA ILE A 312 21.50 9.75 1.20
C ILE A 312 22.83 9.20 0.66
N HIS A 313 23.03 7.88 0.70
CA HIS A 313 24.21 7.22 0.14
C HIS A 313 24.30 7.36 -1.39
N SER A 314 23.15 7.36 -2.09
CA SER A 314 23.14 7.64 -3.53
C SER A 314 23.51 9.09 -3.88
N GLY A 315 23.72 9.97 -2.89
CA GLY A 315 24.09 11.36 -3.08
C GLY A 315 22.91 12.29 -3.37
N LEU A 316 21.73 11.95 -2.89
CA LEU A 316 20.57 12.83 -2.84
C LEU A 316 20.54 13.61 -1.53
N GLU A 317 20.00 14.80 -1.53
CA GLU A 317 19.63 15.58 -0.37
C GLU A 317 18.11 15.73 -0.29
N ILE A 318 17.55 15.73 0.91
CA ILE A 318 16.14 15.96 1.18
C ILE A 318 15.95 17.45 1.42
N THR A 319 15.28 18.13 0.50
CA THR A 319 15.13 19.60 0.53
C THR A 319 13.85 20.06 1.22
N ALA A 320 12.84 19.22 1.27
CA ALA A 320 11.59 19.49 1.98
C ALA A 320 10.85 18.19 2.31
N THR A 321 9.97 18.25 3.30
CA THR A 321 9.13 17.11 3.68
C THR A 321 7.72 17.59 4.02
N TRP A 322 6.70 16.80 3.67
CA TRP A 322 5.31 17.09 4.01
C TRP A 322 4.60 15.84 4.51
N PRO A 323 3.92 15.90 5.64
CA PRO A 323 2.99 14.87 6.04
C PRO A 323 1.73 14.96 5.16
N VAL A 324 1.27 13.82 4.63
CA VAL A 324 0.05 13.72 3.82
C VAL A 324 -0.82 12.65 4.44
N ARG A 325 -2.07 13.00 4.77
CA ARG A 325 -3.03 12.03 5.31
C ARG A 325 -3.47 11.08 4.19
N SER A 326 -2.91 9.87 4.19
CA SER A 326 -3.16 8.83 3.19
C SER A 326 -4.05 7.71 3.69
N GLU A 327 -4.33 7.64 4.99
CA GLU A 327 -5.06 6.55 5.62
C GLU A 327 -6.47 6.98 6.03
N LEU A 328 -7.45 6.06 5.83
CA LEU A 328 -8.81 6.27 6.30
C LEU A 328 -8.87 6.18 7.83
N SER A 329 -9.57 7.11 8.48
CA SER A 329 -9.77 7.16 9.94
C SER A 329 -10.49 5.92 10.52
N ASN A 330 -11.15 5.12 9.67
CA ASN A 330 -11.96 3.95 10.05
C ASN A 330 -11.23 2.61 9.95
N ARG A 331 -9.90 2.56 9.82
CA ARG A 331 -9.17 1.29 9.83
C ARG A 331 -9.32 0.58 11.17
N MET A 332 -9.81 -0.68 11.16
CA MET A 332 -9.91 -1.53 12.36
C MET A 332 -8.57 -1.75 13.09
N ILE A 333 -7.44 -1.54 12.41
CA ILE A 333 -6.08 -1.66 12.96
C ILE A 333 -5.65 -0.37 13.70
N SER A 334 -6.28 0.78 13.42
CA SER A 334 -5.97 2.05 14.08
C SER A 334 -6.74 2.27 15.39
N SER A 335 -7.78 1.48 15.64
CA SER A 335 -8.52 1.55 16.90
C SER A 335 -7.67 0.97 18.03
N GLY A 336 -7.07 1.85 18.84
CA GLY A 336 -6.24 1.47 20.00
C GLY A 336 -4.74 1.26 19.73
N THR A 337 -4.23 1.60 18.54
CA THR A 337 -2.79 1.63 18.26
C THR A 337 -2.37 3.04 17.80
N ASN A 338 -1.18 3.48 18.19
CA ASN A 338 -0.52 4.70 17.68
C ASN A 338 -0.10 4.52 16.20
N ALA A 339 -1.03 4.08 15.33
CA ALA A 339 -0.75 3.91 13.92
C ALA A 339 -0.93 5.25 13.23
N LEU A 340 0.12 5.74 12.58
CA LEU A 340 0.08 6.93 11.74
C LEU A 340 -1.03 6.85 10.70
N ALA A 341 -1.80 7.91 10.64
CA ALA A 341 -2.77 8.16 9.58
C ALA A 341 -2.15 8.85 8.36
N SER A 342 -0.83 9.06 8.33
CA SER A 342 -0.17 9.87 7.32
C SER A 342 1.04 9.18 6.69
N SER A 343 1.24 9.44 5.41
CA SER A 343 2.49 9.22 4.69
C SER A 343 3.35 10.48 4.75
N ILE A 344 4.66 10.33 4.60
CA ILE A 344 5.58 11.46 4.45
C ILE A 344 5.98 11.53 2.98
N VAL A 345 5.90 12.72 2.40
CA VAL A 345 6.47 13.02 1.08
C VAL A 345 7.82 13.69 1.27
N LEU A 346 8.85 13.11 0.68
CA LEU A 346 10.21 13.62 0.68
C LEU A 346 10.48 14.26 -0.69
N ALA A 347 10.83 15.56 -0.74
CA ALA A 347 11.35 16.17 -1.94
C ALA A 347 12.87 16.07 -1.93
N CYS A 348 13.43 15.44 -2.96
CA CYS A 348 14.84 15.14 -3.05
C CYS A 348 15.48 15.80 -4.28
N ARG A 349 16.73 16.25 -4.14
CA ARG A 349 17.56 16.78 -5.22
C ARG A 349 18.95 16.15 -5.16
N PRO A 350 19.69 16.11 -6.27
CA PRO A 350 21.11 15.78 -6.22
C PRO A 350 21.84 16.71 -5.24
N ARG A 351 22.54 16.14 -4.25
CA ARG A 351 23.38 16.91 -3.34
C ARG A 351 24.54 17.53 -4.11
N PRO A 352 24.85 18.82 -3.91
CA PRO A 352 25.97 19.48 -4.57
C PRO A 352 27.30 18.72 -4.37
N ALA A 353 28.13 18.66 -5.40
CA ALA A 353 29.41 17.96 -5.33
C ALA A 353 30.39 18.60 -4.32
N ASP A 354 30.23 19.88 -4.05
CA ASP A 354 30.96 20.68 -3.09
C ASP A 354 30.25 20.79 -1.71
N ALA A 355 29.27 19.94 -1.44
CA ALA A 355 28.54 19.92 -0.17
C ALA A 355 29.52 19.90 1.02
N PRO A 356 29.31 20.77 2.04
CA PRO A 356 30.26 20.91 3.15
C PRO A 356 30.29 19.67 4.02
N ALA A 357 31.47 19.41 4.62
CA ALA A 357 31.57 18.51 5.76
C ALA A 357 31.42 19.30 7.06
N THR A 358 30.88 18.66 8.11
CA THR A 358 30.69 19.30 9.41
C THR A 358 31.06 18.37 10.56
N THR A 359 31.01 18.86 11.79
CA THR A 359 31.18 18.07 13.01
C THR A 359 29.83 17.84 13.68
N MET A 360 29.74 16.78 14.50
CA MET A 360 28.55 16.48 15.30
C MET A 360 28.08 17.69 16.13
N ARG A 361 29.03 18.46 16.71
CA ARG A 361 28.69 19.66 17.52
C ARG A 361 28.02 20.75 16.66
N ALA A 362 28.56 21.04 15.49
CA ALA A 362 28.00 22.04 14.59
C ALA A 362 26.65 21.57 13.98
N PHE A 363 26.56 20.30 13.63
CA PHE A 363 25.29 19.67 13.20
C PHE A 363 24.20 19.84 14.25
N ASN A 364 24.46 19.46 15.51
CA ASN A 364 23.49 19.60 16.60
C ASN A 364 23.05 21.06 16.82
N SER A 365 23.94 22.02 16.66
CA SER A 365 23.58 23.44 16.80
C SER A 365 22.63 23.91 15.70
N VAL A 366 22.89 23.53 14.44
CA VAL A 366 22.03 23.87 13.30
C VAL A 366 20.70 23.12 13.42
N LEU A 367 20.75 21.84 13.76
CA LEU A 367 19.55 21.00 13.92
C LEU A 367 18.58 21.60 14.96
N ARG A 368 19.08 21.98 16.15
CA ARG A 368 18.23 22.59 17.19
C ARG A 368 17.58 23.88 16.75
N MET A 369 18.33 24.73 16.06
CA MET A 369 17.81 26.01 15.57
C MET A 369 16.71 25.82 14.53
N GLU A 370 16.99 25.05 13.48
CA GLU A 370 16.04 24.84 12.38
C GLU A 370 14.83 24.02 12.79
N LEU A 371 15.05 22.95 13.58
CA LEU A 371 13.97 22.07 14.03
C LEU A 371 13.00 22.79 14.97
N SER A 372 13.51 23.71 15.83
CA SER A 372 12.64 24.53 16.68
C SER A 372 11.73 25.46 15.90
N GLU A 373 12.21 26.01 14.78
CA GLU A 373 11.40 26.87 13.91
C GLU A 373 10.36 26.06 13.12
N GLU A 374 10.77 24.92 12.56
CA GLU A 374 9.89 24.04 11.81
C GLU A 374 8.80 23.43 12.69
N LEU A 375 9.13 23.00 13.92
CA LEU A 375 8.13 22.50 14.87
C LEU A 375 7.05 23.54 15.19
N ARG A 376 7.42 24.80 15.38
CA ARG A 376 6.44 25.89 15.57
C ARG A 376 5.51 26.02 14.35
N THR A 377 6.08 25.92 13.15
CA THR A 377 5.31 25.98 11.89
C THR A 377 4.36 24.80 11.75
N LEU A 378 4.81 23.58 12.08
CA LEU A 378 4.00 22.36 12.06
C LEU A 378 2.84 22.44 13.06
N ILE A 379 3.10 22.92 14.29
CA ILE A 379 2.06 23.16 15.32
C ILE A 379 1.05 24.20 14.83
N ALA A 380 1.52 25.31 14.27
CA ALA A 380 0.64 26.37 13.74
C ALA A 380 -0.21 25.90 12.56
N SER A 381 0.26 24.89 11.82
CA SER A 381 -0.46 24.27 10.69
C SER A 381 -1.53 23.26 11.11
N GLY A 382 -1.71 23.03 12.41
CA GLY A 382 -2.76 22.17 12.97
C GLY A 382 -2.48 20.66 12.78
N ILE A 383 -1.21 20.27 12.73
CA ILE A 383 -0.82 18.86 12.74
C ILE A 383 -1.11 18.28 14.13
N ASP A 384 -1.73 17.10 14.15
CA ASP A 384 -2.06 16.40 15.39
C ASP A 384 -0.78 16.18 16.24
N PRO A 385 -0.82 16.41 17.55
CA PRO A 385 0.33 16.21 18.46
C PRO A 385 0.95 14.81 18.36
N VAL A 386 0.15 13.80 18.05
CA VAL A 386 0.60 12.41 17.84
C VAL A 386 1.46 12.27 16.57
N ASP A 387 1.14 13.03 15.53
CA ASP A 387 1.84 13.01 14.25
C ASP A 387 3.03 14.00 14.21
N LEU A 388 3.11 14.91 15.19
CA LEU A 388 4.10 15.99 15.22
C LEU A 388 5.54 15.48 15.30
N SER A 389 5.81 14.51 16.18
CA SER A 389 7.15 13.91 16.33
C SER A 389 7.64 13.31 15.01
N GLN A 390 6.75 12.70 14.26
CA GLN A 390 7.09 12.07 12.99
C GLN A 390 7.19 13.07 11.85
N ALA A 391 6.32 14.07 11.81
CA ALA A 391 6.42 15.18 10.87
C ALA A 391 7.75 15.93 11.02
N ALA A 392 8.27 16.00 12.26
CA ALA A 392 9.53 16.67 12.60
C ALA A 392 10.79 15.87 12.20
N ILE A 393 10.71 14.54 12.02
CA ILE A 393 11.85 13.74 11.55
C ILE A 393 12.31 14.22 10.17
N GLY A 394 11.37 14.58 9.30
CA GLY A 394 11.68 15.05 7.95
C GLY A 394 12.59 16.28 7.93
N PRO A 395 12.24 17.40 8.56
CA PRO A 395 13.12 18.55 8.72
C PRO A 395 14.49 18.19 9.32
N GLY A 396 14.54 17.33 10.33
CA GLY A 396 15.79 16.86 10.91
C GLY A 396 16.70 16.13 9.90
N ILE A 397 16.12 15.24 9.09
CA ILE A 397 16.84 14.53 8.03
C ILE A 397 17.25 15.48 6.89
N SER A 398 16.45 16.51 6.60
CA SER A 398 16.84 17.56 5.65
C SER A 398 18.15 18.23 6.09
N VAL A 399 18.30 18.57 7.36
CA VAL A 399 19.54 19.13 7.90
C VAL A 399 20.71 18.14 7.76
N TYR A 400 20.50 16.85 8.06
CA TYR A 400 21.55 15.84 7.93
C TYR A 400 22.01 15.65 6.47
N SER A 401 21.08 15.55 5.53
CA SER A 401 21.34 15.19 4.14
C SER A 401 22.10 16.25 3.33
N ARG A 402 22.16 17.51 3.80
CA ARG A 402 22.92 18.60 3.16
C ARG A 402 24.43 18.41 3.22
N TYR A 403 24.91 17.70 4.25
CA TYR A 403 26.34 17.53 4.48
C TYR A 403 26.87 16.31 3.71
N SER A 404 28.06 16.46 3.14
CA SER A 404 28.77 15.35 2.51
C SER A 404 29.19 14.31 3.54
N ARG A 405 29.51 14.76 4.77
CA ARG A 405 29.79 13.94 5.94
C ARG A 405 29.63 14.73 7.24
N ILE A 406 29.29 14.05 8.32
CA ILE A 406 29.28 14.60 9.68
C ILE A 406 30.24 13.76 10.50
N ARG A 407 31.27 14.41 11.10
CA ARG A 407 32.28 13.70 11.89
C ARG A 407 31.90 13.65 13.37
N GLU A 408 31.92 12.44 13.90
CA GLU A 408 31.84 12.17 15.33
C GLU A 408 33.09 12.62 16.10
N ALA A 409 33.02 12.59 17.43
CA ALA A 409 34.14 12.99 18.28
C ALA A 409 35.38 12.09 18.16
N ASP A 410 35.19 10.83 17.79
CA ASP A 410 36.25 9.84 17.55
C ASP A 410 36.84 9.92 16.11
N GLY A 411 36.31 10.82 15.27
CA GLY A 411 36.76 11.04 13.91
C GLY A 411 36.08 10.14 12.86
N THR A 412 35.18 9.27 13.26
CA THR A 412 34.36 8.46 12.35
C THR A 412 33.24 9.28 11.70
N ASP A 413 32.73 8.83 10.56
CA ASP A 413 31.57 9.45 9.94
C ASP A 413 30.29 8.98 10.65
N MET A 414 29.38 9.91 10.95
CA MET A 414 28.12 9.63 11.63
C MET A 414 27.18 8.84 10.72
N PRO A 415 26.80 7.60 11.07
CA PRO A 415 25.82 6.84 10.31
C PRO A 415 24.41 7.42 10.51
N ILE A 416 23.52 7.16 9.55
CA ILE A 416 22.15 7.70 9.57
C ILE A 416 21.33 7.24 10.79
N GLN A 417 21.58 6.02 11.32
CA GLN A 417 20.96 5.56 12.56
C GLN A 417 21.27 6.51 13.70
N ARG A 418 22.55 6.89 13.84
CA ARG A 418 22.98 7.82 14.86
C ARG A 418 22.41 9.21 14.66
N ALA A 419 22.30 9.64 13.41
CA ALA A 419 21.66 10.92 13.09
C ALA A 419 20.17 10.93 13.49
N LEU A 420 19.43 9.84 13.22
CA LEU A 420 18.04 9.70 13.64
C LEU A 420 17.86 9.69 15.17
N GLU A 421 18.76 9.03 15.91
CA GLU A 421 18.76 9.09 17.40
C GLU A 421 18.94 10.53 17.88
N VAL A 422 19.89 11.26 17.30
CA VAL A 422 20.16 12.66 17.64
C VAL A 422 18.97 13.55 17.30
N ILE A 423 18.36 13.35 16.12
CA ILE A 423 17.17 14.09 15.69
C ILE A 423 16.01 13.84 16.66
N ASN A 424 15.72 12.59 16.99
CA ASN A 424 14.67 12.25 17.94
C ASN A 424 14.91 12.88 19.32
N HIS A 425 16.15 12.83 19.80
CA HIS A 425 16.51 13.48 21.07
C HIS A 425 16.27 15.01 21.04
N VAL A 426 16.62 15.67 19.93
CA VAL A 426 16.39 17.11 19.79
C VAL A 426 14.89 17.42 19.65
N ILE A 427 14.11 16.57 18.96
CA ILE A 427 12.65 16.69 18.91
C ILE A 427 12.06 16.62 20.32
N ASP A 428 12.42 15.59 21.10
CA ASP A 428 11.94 15.40 22.47
C ASP A 428 12.32 16.57 23.38
N GLU A 429 13.53 17.10 23.22
CA GLU A 429 14.02 18.26 23.98
C GLU A 429 13.23 19.53 23.62
N VAL A 430 13.06 19.84 22.33
CA VAL A 430 12.32 21.03 21.87
C VAL A 430 10.84 20.93 22.22
N MET A 431 10.24 19.74 22.10
CA MET A 431 8.87 19.51 22.54
C MET A 431 8.73 19.54 24.07
N GLY A 432 9.73 19.01 24.78
CA GLY A 432 9.79 19.05 26.23
C GLY A 432 10.00 20.46 26.77
N ASP A 433 10.80 21.29 26.13
CA ASP A 433 11.02 22.71 26.50
C ASP A 433 9.74 23.55 26.26
N ALA A 434 9.00 23.28 25.20
CA ALA A 434 7.70 23.93 24.97
C ALA A 434 6.64 23.54 26.02
N ASP A 435 6.77 22.36 26.62
CA ASP A 435 5.90 21.84 27.67
C ASP A 435 6.44 22.12 29.10
N SER A 436 7.71 22.50 29.23
CA SER A 436 8.40 22.63 30.55
C SER A 436 7.89 23.79 31.38
N ASP A 437 7.28 24.80 30.76
CA ASP A 437 6.69 25.95 31.45
C ASP A 437 5.35 25.62 32.15
N TYR A 438 4.80 24.43 31.91
CA TYR A 438 3.55 23.99 32.51
C TYR A 438 3.77 22.85 33.51
N ASP A 439 3.03 22.88 34.61
CA ASP A 439 2.92 21.71 35.50
C ASP A 439 2.22 20.55 34.77
N PRO A 440 2.37 19.30 35.26
CA PRO A 440 1.83 18.11 34.55
C PRO A 440 0.32 18.17 34.25
N ASP A 441 -0.50 18.77 35.12
CA ASP A 441 -1.94 18.84 34.96
C ASP A 441 -2.32 19.90 33.91
N THR A 442 -1.67 21.05 33.94
CA THR A 442 -1.83 22.10 32.93
C THR A 442 -1.37 21.59 31.54
N ARG A 443 -0.27 20.84 31.48
CA ARG A 443 0.21 20.19 30.24
C ARG A 443 -0.81 19.23 29.68
N PHE A 444 -1.45 18.43 30.52
CA PHE A 444 -2.54 17.56 30.11
C PHE A 444 -3.71 18.36 29.56
N ALA A 445 -4.17 19.40 30.27
CA ALA A 445 -5.30 20.21 29.87
C ALA A 445 -5.09 20.89 28.50
N VAL A 446 -3.88 21.45 28.27
CA VAL A 446 -3.51 22.08 26.99
C VAL A 446 -3.52 21.04 25.86
N LYS A 447 -2.87 19.89 26.04
CA LYS A 447 -2.85 18.83 25.03
C LYS A 447 -4.21 18.24 24.77
N TRP A 448 -5.02 18.04 25.80
CA TRP A 448 -6.40 17.58 25.65
C TRP A 448 -7.23 18.57 24.84
N TYR A 449 -7.17 19.86 25.19
CA TYR A 449 -7.92 20.89 24.48
C TYR A 449 -7.49 21.05 23.02
N GLN A 450 -6.19 20.97 22.74
CA GLN A 450 -5.65 21.01 21.38
C GLN A 450 -6.13 19.83 20.52
N ALA A 451 -6.19 18.63 21.10
CA ALA A 451 -6.58 17.42 20.39
C ALA A 451 -8.10 17.26 20.23
N TYR A 452 -8.85 17.61 21.27
CA TYR A 452 -10.27 17.26 21.39
C TYR A 452 -11.21 18.42 21.72
N GLY A 453 -10.68 19.62 21.97
CA GLY A 453 -11.47 20.76 22.43
C GLY A 453 -12.19 20.44 23.74
N TRP A 454 -13.49 20.73 23.77
CA TRP A 454 -14.39 20.39 24.87
C TRP A 454 -15.14 19.07 24.69
N SER A 455 -14.75 18.24 23.72
CA SER A 455 -15.44 16.97 23.45
C SER A 455 -15.06 15.91 24.49
N GLN A 456 -16.04 15.09 24.87
CA GLN A 456 -15.84 13.94 25.73
C GLN A 456 -15.19 12.80 24.93
N GLN A 457 -14.19 12.15 25.50
CA GLN A 457 -13.47 11.00 24.92
C GLN A 457 -13.48 9.81 25.86
N ASP A 458 -13.03 8.65 25.36
CA ASP A 458 -12.92 7.44 26.16
C ASP A 458 -11.88 7.58 27.29
N SER A 459 -12.16 6.98 28.46
CA SER A 459 -11.28 7.01 29.64
C SER A 459 -9.86 6.47 29.35
N GLY A 460 -9.72 5.51 28.42
CA GLY A 460 -8.42 4.98 28.00
C GLY A 460 -7.52 6.03 27.34
N ILE A 461 -8.11 6.95 26.57
CA ILE A 461 -7.39 8.07 25.95
C ILE A 461 -6.91 9.05 27.01
N ALA A 462 -7.76 9.36 28.00
CA ALA A 462 -7.39 10.21 29.12
C ALA A 462 -6.27 9.60 29.97
N ASP A 463 -6.31 8.31 30.27
CA ASP A 463 -5.26 7.60 30.99
C ASP A 463 -3.93 7.63 30.26
N GLN A 464 -3.93 7.37 28.97
CA GLN A 464 -2.72 7.37 28.14
C GLN A 464 -2.10 8.77 28.04
N LEU A 465 -2.90 9.80 27.79
CA LEU A 465 -2.43 11.17 27.68
C LEU A 465 -1.92 11.69 29.02
N SER A 466 -2.60 11.39 30.14
CA SER A 466 -2.18 11.82 31.47
C SER A 466 -0.82 11.24 31.85
N ARG A 467 -0.58 9.96 31.57
CA ARG A 467 0.74 9.32 31.79
C ARG A 467 1.84 9.98 30.96
N SER A 468 1.55 10.32 29.70
CA SER A 468 2.53 11.01 28.83
C SER A 468 2.89 12.41 29.34
N CYS A 469 1.98 13.04 30.08
CA CYS A 469 2.21 14.35 30.71
C CYS A 469 2.82 14.26 32.13
N GLY A 470 3.01 13.06 32.65
CA GLY A 470 3.55 12.84 33.99
C GLY A 470 2.52 13.03 35.12
N THR A 471 1.23 12.87 34.82
CA THR A 471 0.10 12.90 35.75
C THR A 471 -0.74 11.64 35.68
N SER A 472 -1.90 11.61 36.33
CA SER A 472 -2.84 10.51 36.27
C SER A 472 -4.29 11.03 36.26
N PRO A 473 -5.29 10.26 35.75
CA PRO A 473 -6.68 10.67 35.78
C PRO A 473 -7.18 11.03 37.18
N ASP A 474 -6.73 10.30 38.21
CA ASP A 474 -7.08 10.58 39.61
C ASP A 474 -6.46 11.89 40.14
N ALA A 475 -5.29 12.26 39.64
CA ALA A 475 -4.65 13.53 39.97
C ALA A 475 -5.40 14.69 39.31
N LEU A 476 -5.75 14.56 38.02
CA LEU A 476 -6.51 15.55 37.26
C LEU A 476 -7.88 15.85 37.91
N VAL A 477 -8.61 14.80 38.30
CA VAL A 477 -9.89 14.98 39.02
C VAL A 477 -9.70 15.73 40.32
N ARG A 478 -8.60 15.50 41.06
CA ARG A 478 -8.31 16.21 42.32
C ARG A 478 -7.90 17.67 42.11
N SER A 479 -7.23 17.97 41.00
CA SER A 479 -6.84 19.36 40.65
C SER A 479 -7.95 20.11 39.92
N SER A 480 -9.11 19.48 39.68
CA SER A 480 -10.27 20.06 38.98
C SER A 480 -9.99 20.41 37.51
N VAL A 481 -9.12 19.63 36.86
CA VAL A 481 -8.82 19.71 35.42
C VAL A 481 -9.65 18.71 34.63
#